data_bc269a4a47f93c3a319a65f90c028b25
#
_entry.id   bc269a4a47f93c3a319a65f90c028b25
#
_cell.length_a   1.000
_cell.length_b   1.000
_cell.length_c   1.000
_cell.angle_alpha   90.00
_cell.angle_beta   90.00
_cell.angle_gamma   90.00
#
_symmetry.space_group_name_H-M   'P 1'
#
loop_
_entity.id
_entity.type
_entity.pdbx_description
1 polymer ?
#
loop_
_entity_poly.entity_id
_entity_poly.type
_entity_poly.pdbx_seq_one_letter_code
_entity_poly.pdbx_strand_id
1 'polypeptide(L)'
;HLLYARFVWMCLKDWGYLPQPKADGSLAQSWDEPFPFLFSHGLIIKDGAKMSKSRGNVVNPDEYINRYGADALRMYLMFLGSYDQGGDFRDTGMAGMYRFLERVWKASQNKINGKTSTGLKLQIMLQKTIKKVTEDIGKFKYNTAIASLMEFMNVYEENEREQKAENREQFSKEDAAKLIKLFAPFAPYITEEIWHRLYPDSSGSIHSSQWPEYDSKILEGEQVEIPIQINGKTRAVMAVDPAVAQSQSEVVKVIMDNRQVSKYLENKKIVKIIFVANKIINL
;
A
#
# COMPACT_ATOMS: atom_id res chain seq x y z
N HIS A 1 6.12 -23.04 -18.89
CA HIS A 1 7.26 -22.29 -18.36
C HIS A 1 8.24 -23.20 -17.62
N LEU A 2 7.79 -24.01 -16.64
CA LEU A 2 8.71 -24.80 -15.83
C LEU A 2 9.40 -25.94 -16.58
N LEU A 3 8.76 -26.57 -17.54
CA LEU A 3 9.37 -27.66 -18.31
C LEU A 3 9.97 -27.17 -19.62
N TYR A 4 9.16 -26.56 -20.48
CA TYR A 4 9.61 -26.21 -21.82
C TYR A 4 10.67 -25.11 -21.84
N ALA A 5 10.49 -24.04 -21.09
CA ALA A 5 11.46 -22.95 -21.04
C ALA A 5 12.80 -23.42 -20.46
N ARG A 6 12.79 -24.25 -19.41
CA ARG A 6 14.00 -24.83 -18.84
C ARG A 6 14.69 -25.79 -19.83
N PHE A 7 13.93 -26.63 -20.49
CA PHE A 7 14.49 -27.56 -21.47
C PHE A 7 15.16 -26.81 -22.63
N VAL A 8 14.48 -25.84 -23.24
CA VAL A 8 15.04 -25.01 -24.30
C VAL A 8 16.29 -24.24 -23.82
N TRP A 9 16.25 -23.70 -22.60
CA TRP A 9 17.39 -23.02 -22.02
C TRP A 9 18.61 -23.92 -21.86
N MET A 10 18.41 -25.13 -21.34
CA MET A 10 19.51 -26.13 -21.22
C MET A 10 20.10 -26.52 -22.58
N CYS A 11 19.24 -26.73 -23.60
CA CYS A 11 19.73 -26.98 -24.94
C CYS A 11 20.57 -25.83 -25.50
N LEU A 12 20.10 -24.58 -25.33
CA LEU A 12 20.84 -23.40 -25.78
C LEU A 12 22.18 -23.24 -25.03
N LYS A 13 22.22 -23.61 -23.76
CA LYS A 13 23.45 -23.64 -22.98
C LYS A 13 24.41 -24.69 -23.52
N ASP A 14 23.97 -25.92 -23.71
CA ASP A 14 24.78 -27.02 -24.20
C ASP A 14 25.33 -26.76 -25.61
N TRP A 15 24.60 -26.05 -26.44
CA TRP A 15 25.02 -25.62 -27.77
C TRP A 15 25.89 -24.36 -27.79
N GLY A 16 26.17 -23.74 -26.61
CA GLY A 16 27.01 -22.57 -26.49
C GLY A 16 26.40 -21.25 -26.97
N TYR A 17 25.08 -21.20 -27.15
CA TYR A 17 24.37 -19.94 -27.51
C TYR A 17 24.18 -18.97 -26.36
N LEU A 18 24.32 -19.44 -25.10
CA LEU A 18 24.20 -18.56 -23.95
C LEU A 18 25.56 -18.00 -23.54
N PRO A 19 25.59 -16.73 -23.03
CA PRO A 19 26.81 -16.16 -22.51
C PRO A 19 27.42 -17.04 -21.43
N GLN A 20 28.70 -17.38 -21.57
CA GLN A 20 29.42 -18.13 -20.54
C GLN A 20 29.82 -17.21 -19.37
N PRO A 21 29.83 -17.70 -18.12
CA PRO A 21 30.38 -16.92 -17.01
C PRO A 21 31.78 -16.48 -17.32
N LYS A 22 32.10 -15.20 -17.12
CA LYS A 22 33.46 -14.70 -17.29
C LYS A 22 34.37 -15.28 -16.19
N ALA A 23 35.63 -15.53 -16.53
CA ALA A 23 36.61 -16.06 -15.60
C ALA A 23 36.90 -15.16 -14.37
N ASP A 24 36.47 -13.88 -14.44
CA ASP A 24 36.61 -12.89 -13.36
C ASP A 24 35.39 -12.92 -12.37
N GLY A 25 34.44 -13.82 -12.53
CA GLY A 25 33.27 -13.94 -11.67
C GLY A 25 32.24 -12.79 -11.81
N SER A 26 32.42 -11.88 -12.75
CA SER A 26 31.54 -10.71 -12.94
C SER A 26 30.15 -11.01 -13.49
N LEU A 27 29.88 -12.27 -13.86
CA LEU A 27 28.56 -12.83 -14.10
C LEU A 27 28.37 -14.00 -13.14
N ALA A 28 28.29 -13.72 -11.85
CA ALA A 28 28.25 -14.71 -10.76
C ALA A 28 26.91 -15.44 -10.60
N GLN A 29 25.97 -15.29 -11.53
CA GLN A 29 24.80 -16.16 -11.59
C GLN A 29 25.06 -17.29 -12.57
N SER A 30 24.99 -18.52 -12.06
CA SER A 30 24.99 -19.68 -12.93
C SER A 30 23.83 -19.58 -13.89
N TRP A 31 24.10 -19.46 -15.19
CA TRP A 31 23.09 -19.50 -16.25
C TRP A 31 22.52 -20.90 -16.45
N ASP A 32 22.53 -21.73 -15.39
CA ASP A 32 22.07 -23.09 -15.41
C ASP A 32 20.55 -23.16 -15.52
N GLU A 33 19.86 -22.14 -15.00
CA GLU A 33 18.41 -22.05 -15.01
C GLU A 33 17.94 -20.69 -15.54
N PRO A 34 16.89 -20.63 -16.39
CA PRO A 34 16.34 -19.37 -16.90
C PRO A 34 15.62 -18.58 -15.82
N PHE A 35 15.13 -19.27 -14.78
CA PHE A 35 14.37 -18.67 -13.69
C PHE A 35 14.99 -19.10 -12.36
N PRO A 36 15.82 -18.25 -11.74
CA PRO A 36 16.46 -18.55 -10.46
C PRO A 36 15.49 -18.58 -9.28
N PHE A 37 14.30 -17.98 -9.47
CA PHE A 37 13.30 -17.87 -8.41
C PHE A 37 11.87 -18.04 -8.97
N LEU A 38 11.06 -18.82 -8.28
CA LEU A 38 9.62 -18.99 -8.57
C LEU A 38 8.81 -18.50 -7.37
N PHE A 39 7.97 -17.47 -7.60
CA PHE A 39 6.96 -17.04 -6.64
C PHE A 39 5.58 -17.49 -7.14
N SER A 40 5.00 -18.47 -6.46
CA SER A 40 3.69 -19.02 -6.84
C SER A 40 2.57 -18.14 -6.30
N HIS A 41 1.65 -17.73 -7.16
CA HIS A 41 0.43 -17.06 -6.74
C HIS A 41 -0.60 -18.06 -6.18
N GLY A 42 -1.49 -17.54 -5.32
CA GLY A 42 -2.64 -18.29 -4.80
C GLY A 42 -3.72 -18.51 -5.86
N LEU A 43 -4.68 -19.35 -5.55
CA LEU A 43 -5.79 -19.66 -6.45
C LEU A 43 -6.94 -18.68 -6.24
N ILE A 44 -7.46 -18.12 -7.33
CA ILE A 44 -8.73 -17.37 -7.29
C ILE A 44 -9.86 -18.37 -7.46
N ILE A 45 -10.75 -18.40 -6.48
CA ILE A 45 -11.95 -19.24 -6.44
C ILE A 45 -13.19 -18.38 -6.68
N LYS A 46 -14.33 -18.98 -6.93
CA LYS A 46 -15.65 -18.32 -6.96
C LYS A 46 -16.66 -19.19 -6.25
N ASP A 47 -17.48 -18.54 -5.39
CA ASP A 47 -18.51 -19.18 -4.57
C ASP A 47 -17.93 -20.30 -3.70
N GLY A 48 -16.76 -20.06 -3.08
CA GLY A 48 -16.08 -20.98 -2.18
C GLY A 48 -15.46 -22.21 -2.89
N ALA A 49 -15.43 -22.26 -4.25
CA ALA A 49 -14.93 -23.40 -4.98
C ALA A 49 -13.98 -23.00 -6.12
N LYS A 50 -13.05 -23.89 -6.45
CA LYS A 50 -12.19 -23.76 -7.64
C LYS A 50 -13.03 -23.58 -8.88
N MET A 51 -12.70 -22.57 -9.70
CA MET A 51 -13.36 -22.32 -10.98
C MET A 51 -13.22 -23.51 -11.92
N SER A 52 -14.32 -23.94 -12.52
CA SER A 52 -14.36 -25.05 -13.46
C SER A 52 -15.52 -24.86 -14.43
N LYS A 53 -15.28 -25.16 -15.73
CA LYS A 53 -16.33 -25.13 -16.76
C LYS A 53 -17.50 -26.06 -16.42
N SER A 54 -17.21 -27.23 -15.86
CA SER A 54 -18.23 -28.21 -15.47
C SER A 54 -19.12 -27.77 -14.32
N ARG A 55 -18.65 -26.83 -13.48
CA ARG A 55 -19.42 -26.23 -12.37
C ARG A 55 -20.15 -24.94 -12.77
N GLY A 56 -19.84 -24.39 -13.95
CA GLY A 56 -20.43 -23.14 -14.40
C GLY A 56 -20.01 -21.89 -13.59
N ASN A 57 -18.98 -22.00 -12.75
CA ASN A 57 -18.50 -20.91 -11.88
C ASN A 57 -17.24 -20.21 -12.42
N VAL A 58 -17.01 -20.29 -13.72
CA VAL A 58 -15.90 -19.59 -14.38
C VAL A 58 -16.25 -18.11 -14.54
N VAL A 59 -15.33 -17.22 -14.15
CA VAL A 59 -15.42 -15.79 -14.37
C VAL A 59 -14.82 -15.45 -15.72
N ASN A 60 -15.63 -14.86 -16.62
CA ASN A 60 -15.15 -14.31 -17.87
C ASN A 60 -14.72 -12.85 -17.64
N PRO A 61 -13.42 -12.50 -17.79
CA PRO A 61 -12.94 -11.13 -17.57
C PRO A 61 -13.61 -10.09 -18.46
N ASP A 62 -13.99 -10.43 -19.70
CA ASP A 62 -14.53 -9.49 -20.68
C ASP A 62 -15.84 -8.87 -20.22
N GLU A 63 -16.69 -9.64 -19.51
CA GLU A 63 -17.95 -9.12 -18.96
C GLU A 63 -17.73 -8.02 -17.93
N TYR A 64 -16.72 -8.20 -17.09
CA TYR A 64 -16.36 -7.21 -16.06
C TYR A 64 -15.60 -6.02 -16.63
N ILE A 65 -14.73 -6.23 -17.62
CA ILE A 65 -14.02 -5.15 -18.33
C ILE A 65 -15.04 -4.26 -19.05
N ASN A 66 -16.00 -4.85 -19.77
CA ASN A 66 -17.02 -4.10 -20.48
C ASN A 66 -17.92 -3.30 -19.53
N ARG A 67 -18.20 -3.80 -18.33
CA ARG A 67 -19.10 -3.17 -17.37
C ARG A 67 -18.38 -2.17 -16.44
N TYR A 68 -17.18 -2.45 -15.99
CA TYR A 68 -16.51 -1.70 -14.93
C TYR A 68 -15.16 -1.11 -15.36
N GLY A 69 -14.66 -1.50 -16.55
CA GLY A 69 -13.34 -1.11 -17.03
C GLY A 69 -12.22 -2.03 -16.55
N ALA A 70 -11.13 -2.03 -17.31
CA ALA A 70 -9.97 -2.89 -17.04
C ALA A 70 -9.28 -2.56 -15.71
N ASP A 71 -9.20 -1.28 -15.35
CA ASP A 71 -8.56 -0.84 -14.10
C ASP A 71 -9.29 -1.35 -12.86
N ALA A 72 -10.63 -1.34 -12.88
CA ALA A 72 -11.41 -1.86 -11.77
C ALA A 72 -11.20 -3.36 -11.58
N LEU A 73 -11.15 -4.14 -12.67
CA LEU A 73 -10.87 -5.57 -12.61
C LEU A 73 -9.45 -5.83 -12.11
N ARG A 74 -8.44 -5.13 -12.65
CA ARG A 74 -7.04 -5.26 -12.22
C ARG A 74 -6.87 -4.99 -10.72
N MET A 75 -7.37 -3.84 -10.26
CA MET A 75 -7.31 -3.46 -8.85
C MET A 75 -8.03 -4.45 -7.96
N TYR A 76 -9.21 -4.92 -8.38
CA TYR A 76 -9.99 -5.89 -7.62
C TYR A 76 -9.25 -7.22 -7.46
N LEU A 77 -8.67 -7.77 -8.52
CA LEU A 77 -7.89 -9.01 -8.46
C LEU A 77 -6.68 -8.89 -7.52
N MET A 78 -6.01 -7.73 -7.51
CA MET A 78 -4.90 -7.47 -6.61
C MET A 78 -5.33 -7.21 -5.15
N PHE A 79 -6.60 -6.83 -4.94
CA PHE A 79 -7.15 -6.55 -3.61
C PHE A 79 -7.81 -7.76 -2.94
N LEU A 80 -8.15 -8.81 -3.69
CA LEU A 80 -8.89 -9.99 -3.20
C LEU A 80 -8.26 -10.67 -1.98
N GLY A 81 -6.94 -10.66 -1.89
CA GLY A 81 -6.20 -11.27 -0.80
C GLY A 81 -4.69 -11.17 -1.00
N SER A 82 -3.91 -11.81 -0.13
CA SER A 82 -2.47 -11.90 -0.34
C SER A 82 -2.15 -12.69 -1.61
N TYR A 83 -1.12 -12.28 -2.31
CA TYR A 83 -0.78 -12.82 -3.64
C TYR A 83 -0.57 -14.34 -3.62
N ASP A 84 0.01 -14.88 -2.55
CA ASP A 84 0.32 -16.29 -2.35
C ASP A 84 -0.90 -17.14 -1.94
N GLN A 85 -1.93 -16.54 -1.35
CA GLN A 85 -3.13 -17.26 -0.89
C GLN A 85 -4.29 -17.20 -1.91
N GLY A 86 -4.34 -16.14 -2.73
CA GLY A 86 -5.45 -15.89 -3.65
C GLY A 86 -6.68 -15.32 -2.93
N GLY A 87 -7.88 -15.61 -3.44
CA GLY A 87 -9.11 -15.10 -2.83
C GLY A 87 -10.39 -15.58 -3.53
N ASP A 88 -11.53 -15.25 -2.94
CA ASP A 88 -12.86 -15.61 -3.45
C ASP A 88 -13.44 -14.44 -4.26
N PHE A 89 -13.61 -14.63 -5.55
CA PHE A 89 -14.15 -13.62 -6.46
C PHE A 89 -15.63 -13.36 -6.19
N ARG A 90 -15.98 -12.11 -5.87
CA ARG A 90 -17.35 -11.68 -5.57
C ARG A 90 -17.74 -10.46 -6.40
N ASP A 91 -18.90 -10.50 -7.02
CA ASP A 91 -19.39 -9.40 -7.85
C ASP A 91 -19.57 -8.09 -7.07
N THR A 92 -19.94 -8.18 -5.79
CA THR A 92 -20.04 -7.02 -4.89
C THR A 92 -18.71 -6.30 -4.69
N GLY A 93 -17.62 -7.04 -4.67
CA GLY A 93 -16.26 -6.48 -4.56
C GLY A 93 -15.85 -5.69 -5.80
N MET A 94 -16.25 -6.16 -6.99
CA MET A 94 -16.03 -5.44 -8.25
C MET A 94 -16.72 -4.07 -8.24
N ALA A 95 -18.00 -4.01 -7.85
CA ALA A 95 -18.75 -2.76 -7.75
C ALA A 95 -18.13 -1.81 -6.71
N GLY A 96 -17.56 -2.36 -5.62
CA GLY A 96 -16.82 -1.59 -4.62
C GLY A 96 -15.57 -0.93 -5.18
N MET A 97 -14.78 -1.68 -5.94
CA MET A 97 -13.56 -1.17 -6.56
C MET A 97 -13.85 -0.14 -7.65
N TYR A 98 -14.88 -0.35 -8.46
CA TYR A 98 -15.32 0.63 -9.44
C TYR A 98 -15.68 1.98 -8.78
N ARG A 99 -16.52 1.95 -7.72
CA ARG A 99 -16.86 3.17 -6.96
C ARG A 99 -15.64 3.84 -6.34
N PHE A 100 -14.64 3.06 -5.93
CA PHE A 100 -13.38 3.64 -5.43
C PHE A 100 -12.64 4.39 -6.54
N LEU A 101 -12.50 3.83 -7.73
CA LEU A 101 -11.89 4.53 -8.86
C LEU A 101 -12.69 5.77 -9.30
N GLU A 102 -14.02 5.74 -9.22
CA GLU A 102 -14.84 6.95 -9.44
C GLU A 102 -14.52 8.06 -8.42
N ARG A 103 -14.26 7.71 -7.16
CA ARG A 103 -13.83 8.68 -6.13
C ARG A 103 -12.48 9.29 -6.50
N VAL A 104 -11.51 8.48 -6.89
CA VAL A 104 -10.18 8.94 -7.36
C VAL A 104 -10.34 9.89 -8.55
N TRP A 105 -11.17 9.52 -9.53
CA TRP A 105 -11.47 10.35 -10.68
C TRP A 105 -12.08 11.70 -10.29
N LYS A 106 -13.09 11.70 -9.43
CA LYS A 106 -13.72 12.94 -8.93
C LYS A 106 -12.73 13.83 -8.19
N ALA A 107 -11.89 13.23 -7.34
CA ALA A 107 -10.85 13.96 -6.63
C ALA A 107 -9.87 14.66 -7.57
N SER A 108 -9.51 14.01 -8.69
CA SER A 108 -8.61 14.59 -9.70
C SER A 108 -9.19 15.79 -10.45
N GLN A 109 -10.52 15.96 -10.42
CA GLN A 109 -11.21 17.09 -11.05
C GLN A 109 -11.24 18.36 -10.17
N ASN A 110 -10.93 18.22 -8.88
CA ASN A 110 -10.85 19.36 -7.99
C ASN A 110 -9.74 20.31 -8.46
N LYS A 111 -9.96 21.61 -8.30
CA LYS A 111 -8.94 22.61 -8.67
C LYS A 111 -7.71 22.42 -7.78
N ILE A 112 -6.70 21.75 -8.32
CA ILE A 112 -5.40 21.62 -7.71
C ILE A 112 -4.63 22.93 -8.01
N ASN A 113 -4.51 23.82 -7.03
CA ASN A 113 -3.81 25.09 -7.17
C ASN A 113 -2.30 24.83 -7.17
N GLY A 114 -1.65 25.03 -8.32
CA GLY A 114 -0.24 24.71 -8.52
C GLY A 114 0.79 25.55 -7.75
N LYS A 115 0.35 26.48 -6.86
CA LYS A 115 1.24 27.38 -6.11
C LYS A 115 1.18 27.22 -4.60
N THR A 116 0.41 26.31 -4.08
CA THR A 116 0.21 26.15 -2.63
C THR A 116 0.88 24.87 -2.15
N SER A 117 1.49 24.95 -0.97
CA SER A 117 2.02 23.78 -0.28
C SER A 117 0.88 22.89 0.23
N THR A 118 1.10 21.60 0.25
CA THR A 118 0.18 20.64 0.89
C THR A 118 0.15 20.88 2.39
N GLY A 119 -1.04 20.84 2.97
CA GLY A 119 -1.21 20.93 4.42
C GLY A 119 -0.53 19.76 5.15
N LEU A 120 -0.12 20.00 6.40
CA LEU A 120 0.75 19.09 7.15
C LEU A 120 0.14 17.69 7.31
N LYS A 121 -1.16 17.60 7.66
CA LYS A 121 -1.87 16.31 7.84
C LYS A 121 -1.85 15.47 6.56
N LEU A 122 -2.19 16.10 5.43
CA LEU A 122 -2.17 15.44 4.12
C LEU A 122 -0.76 15.09 3.68
N GLN A 123 0.23 15.94 3.98
CA GLN A 123 1.63 15.69 3.65
C GLN A 123 2.16 14.49 4.41
N ILE A 124 1.94 14.41 5.71
CA ILE A 124 2.33 13.25 6.55
C ILE A 124 1.66 11.97 6.01
N MET A 125 0.35 12.03 5.73
CA MET A 125 -0.36 10.87 5.21
C MET A 125 0.17 10.44 3.84
N LEU A 126 0.53 11.38 2.96
CA LEU A 126 1.15 11.08 1.67
C LEU A 126 2.49 10.37 1.84
N GLN A 127 3.38 10.86 2.72
CA GLN A 127 4.68 10.23 2.96
C GLN A 127 4.54 8.80 3.50
N LYS A 128 3.61 8.58 4.43
CA LYS A 128 3.26 7.23 4.92
C LYS A 128 2.79 6.32 3.78
N THR A 129 1.92 6.85 2.93
CA THR A 129 1.37 6.10 1.81
C THR A 129 2.45 5.75 0.79
N ILE A 130 3.35 6.69 0.44
CA ILE A 130 4.50 6.43 -0.46
C ILE A 130 5.36 5.31 0.11
N LYS A 131 5.77 5.42 1.38
CA LYS A 131 6.58 4.40 2.05
C LYS A 131 5.90 3.04 2.03
N LYS A 132 4.64 2.99 2.49
CA LYS A 132 3.87 1.74 2.61
C LYS A 132 3.65 1.06 1.27
N VAL A 133 3.23 1.80 0.25
CA VAL A 133 2.99 1.26 -1.11
C VAL A 133 4.28 0.76 -1.73
N THR A 134 5.39 1.50 -1.59
CA THR A 134 6.71 1.11 -2.11
C THR A 134 7.19 -0.21 -1.48
N GLU A 135 7.10 -0.32 -0.15
CA GLU A 135 7.51 -1.54 0.56
C GLU A 135 6.61 -2.74 0.24
N ASP A 136 5.31 -2.51 0.12
CA ASP A 136 4.33 -3.57 -0.12
C ASP A 136 4.40 -4.11 -1.55
N ILE A 137 4.61 -3.26 -2.56
CA ILE A 137 4.82 -3.70 -3.95
C ILE A 137 6.06 -4.60 -4.04
N GLY A 138 7.18 -4.20 -3.41
CA GLY A 138 8.41 -5.00 -3.38
C GLY A 138 8.26 -6.37 -2.69
N LYS A 139 7.22 -6.53 -1.86
CA LYS A 139 6.91 -7.77 -1.13
C LYS A 139 5.68 -8.50 -1.71
N PHE A 140 5.15 -8.10 -2.86
CA PHE A 140 3.93 -8.63 -3.49
C PHE A 140 2.67 -8.52 -2.60
N LYS A 141 2.64 -7.54 -1.69
CA LYS A 141 1.50 -7.26 -0.82
C LYS A 141 0.56 -6.23 -1.44
N TYR A 142 0.05 -6.53 -2.61
CA TYR A 142 -0.77 -5.59 -3.38
C TYR A 142 -2.05 -5.18 -2.68
N ASN A 143 -2.69 -6.08 -1.95
CA ASN A 143 -3.90 -5.83 -1.19
C ASN A 143 -3.70 -4.77 -0.10
N THR A 144 -2.59 -4.81 0.64
CA THR A 144 -2.28 -3.83 1.68
C THR A 144 -1.79 -2.50 1.09
N ALA A 145 -1.10 -2.52 -0.06
CA ALA A 145 -0.78 -1.32 -0.81
C ALA A 145 -2.05 -0.57 -1.25
N ILE A 146 -3.02 -1.29 -1.83
CA ILE A 146 -4.31 -0.71 -2.24
C ILE A 146 -5.10 -0.21 -1.02
N ALA A 147 -5.09 -0.94 0.10
CA ALA A 147 -5.72 -0.48 1.34
C ALA A 147 -5.14 0.86 1.82
N SER A 148 -3.82 1.03 1.75
CA SER A 148 -3.16 2.29 2.12
C SER A 148 -3.57 3.45 1.19
N LEU A 149 -3.77 3.19 -0.10
CA LEU A 149 -4.32 4.18 -1.04
C LEU A 149 -5.77 4.54 -0.71
N MET A 150 -6.58 3.57 -0.28
CA MET A 150 -7.96 3.82 0.18
C MET A 150 -7.99 4.66 1.46
N GLU A 151 -7.10 4.39 2.41
CA GLU A 151 -6.95 5.17 3.64
C GLU A 151 -6.57 6.62 3.32
N PHE A 152 -5.60 6.84 2.42
CA PHE A 152 -5.26 8.19 1.98
C PHE A 152 -6.48 8.92 1.39
N MET A 153 -7.22 8.27 0.50
CA MET A 153 -8.40 8.88 -0.14
C MET A 153 -9.49 9.22 0.87
N ASN A 154 -9.66 8.44 1.93
CA ASN A 154 -10.60 8.76 3.00
C ASN A 154 -10.19 10.04 3.75
N VAL A 155 -8.91 10.17 4.11
CA VAL A 155 -8.37 11.38 4.77
C VAL A 155 -8.49 12.59 3.83
N TYR A 156 -8.18 12.43 2.56
CA TYR A 156 -8.32 13.49 1.56
C TYR A 156 -9.77 13.98 1.44
N GLU A 157 -10.73 13.07 1.34
CA GLU A 157 -12.15 13.43 1.23
C GLU A 157 -12.72 14.03 2.51
N GLU A 158 -12.25 13.59 3.68
CA GLU A 158 -12.59 14.22 4.96
C GLU A 158 -12.14 15.68 4.96
N ASN A 159 -10.88 15.95 4.60
CA ASN A 159 -10.34 17.29 4.46
C ASN A 159 -11.14 18.12 3.44
N GLU A 160 -11.57 17.52 2.31
CA GLU A 160 -12.40 18.22 1.34
C GLU A 160 -13.81 18.58 1.85
N ARG A 161 -14.38 17.78 2.75
CA ARG A 161 -15.67 18.06 3.40
C ARG A 161 -15.59 19.18 4.43
N GLU A 162 -14.47 19.34 5.09
CA GLU A 162 -14.18 20.42 6.03
C GLU A 162 -14.06 21.79 5.34
N GLN A 163 -14.23 21.88 4.02
CA GLN A 163 -14.07 23.07 3.18
C GLN A 163 -14.91 24.30 3.57
N LYS A 164 -15.91 24.13 4.40
CA LYS A 164 -16.71 25.25 4.92
C LYS A 164 -16.05 25.95 6.12
N ALA A 165 -14.97 25.40 6.66
CA ALA A 165 -14.19 25.96 7.75
C ALA A 165 -12.93 26.64 7.19
N GLU A 166 -12.47 27.71 7.86
CA GLU A 166 -11.26 28.47 7.53
C GLU A 166 -9.96 27.63 7.51
N ASN A 167 -10.02 26.35 7.89
CA ASN A 167 -8.88 25.46 8.13
C ASN A 167 -8.67 24.38 7.07
N ARG A 168 -9.23 24.52 5.85
CA ARG A 168 -9.00 23.54 4.79
C ARG A 168 -7.52 23.47 4.41
N GLU A 169 -6.91 22.31 4.59
CA GLU A 169 -5.60 22.03 4.04
C GLU A 169 -5.68 21.90 2.50
N GLN A 170 -4.75 22.54 1.84
CA GLN A 170 -4.64 22.44 0.37
C GLN A 170 -3.83 21.19 -0.01
N PHE A 171 -4.01 20.72 -1.24
CA PHE A 171 -3.24 19.62 -1.81
C PHE A 171 -2.53 20.11 -3.06
N SER A 172 -1.20 20.07 -3.07
CA SER A 172 -0.39 20.62 -4.15
C SER A 172 -0.45 19.74 -5.40
N LYS A 173 -0.22 20.35 -6.57
CA LYS A 173 -0.13 19.64 -7.84
C LYS A 173 0.98 18.59 -7.83
N GLU A 174 2.12 18.91 -7.21
CA GLU A 174 3.27 17.99 -7.12
C GLU A 174 2.95 16.78 -6.26
N ASP A 175 2.26 16.97 -5.16
CA ASP A 175 1.88 15.86 -4.28
C ASP A 175 0.72 15.04 -4.87
N ALA A 176 -0.19 15.67 -5.60
CA ALA A 176 -1.18 14.96 -6.42
C ALA A 176 -0.51 14.07 -7.48
N ALA A 177 0.53 14.56 -8.13
CA ALA A 177 1.31 13.78 -9.08
C ALA A 177 2.02 12.59 -8.41
N LYS A 178 2.60 12.77 -7.21
CA LYS A 178 3.18 11.65 -6.43
C LYS A 178 2.11 10.61 -6.10
N LEU A 179 0.95 11.04 -5.63
CA LEU A 179 -0.16 10.15 -5.30
C LEU A 179 -0.61 9.33 -6.51
N ILE A 180 -0.83 9.97 -7.67
CA ILE A 180 -1.29 9.28 -8.87
C ILE A 180 -0.26 8.27 -9.39
N LYS A 181 1.04 8.54 -9.24
CA LYS A 181 2.09 7.57 -9.55
C LYS A 181 1.97 6.29 -8.71
N LEU A 182 1.54 6.41 -7.43
CA LEU A 182 1.30 5.23 -6.59
C LEU A 182 0.13 4.37 -7.07
N PHE A 183 -0.86 4.97 -7.71
CA PHE A 183 -1.98 4.25 -8.31
C PHE A 183 -1.64 3.58 -9.65
N ALA A 184 -0.65 4.10 -10.38
CA ALA A 184 -0.36 3.69 -11.75
C ALA A 184 -0.12 2.18 -11.94
N PRO A 185 0.59 1.45 -11.07
CA PRO A 185 0.75 -0.01 -11.19
C PRO A 185 -0.58 -0.78 -11.10
N PHE A 186 -1.55 -0.25 -10.37
CA PHE A 186 -2.82 -0.91 -10.11
C PHE A 186 -3.90 -0.53 -11.13
N ALA A 187 -3.95 0.73 -11.53
CA ALA A 187 -4.98 1.31 -12.39
C ALA A 187 -4.35 2.18 -13.50
N PRO A 188 -3.68 1.54 -14.50
CA PRO A 188 -2.83 2.24 -15.46
C PRO A 188 -3.58 3.21 -16.37
N TYR A 189 -4.81 2.92 -16.78
CA TYR A 189 -5.52 3.75 -17.75
C TYR A 189 -6.06 5.04 -17.14
N ILE A 190 -6.73 4.96 -16.00
CA ILE A 190 -7.26 6.14 -15.32
C ILE A 190 -6.13 7.07 -14.85
N THR A 191 -5.00 6.51 -14.40
CA THR A 191 -3.86 7.30 -13.95
C THR A 191 -3.15 8.01 -15.08
N GLU A 192 -3.04 7.39 -16.25
CA GLU A 192 -2.51 8.03 -17.45
C GLU A 192 -3.39 9.21 -17.87
N GLU A 193 -4.72 9.04 -17.89
CA GLU A 193 -5.64 10.13 -18.21
C GLU A 193 -5.54 11.28 -17.20
N ILE A 194 -5.45 10.98 -15.91
CA ILE A 194 -5.27 12.01 -14.86
C ILE A 194 -3.91 12.70 -15.04
N TRP A 195 -2.86 11.96 -15.39
CA TRP A 195 -1.53 12.51 -15.63
C TRP A 195 -1.52 13.55 -16.75
N HIS A 196 -2.14 13.24 -17.88
CA HIS A 196 -2.25 14.19 -18.99
C HIS A 196 -3.10 15.42 -18.65
N ARG A 197 -4.07 15.30 -17.77
CA ARG A 197 -4.80 16.46 -17.24
C ARG A 197 -3.97 17.32 -16.31
N LEU A 198 -3.15 16.71 -15.48
CA LEU A 198 -2.23 17.44 -14.60
C LEU A 198 -1.11 18.12 -15.41
N TYR A 199 -0.65 17.49 -16.45
CA TYR A 199 0.48 17.94 -17.29
C TYR A 199 0.12 17.90 -18.77
N PRO A 200 -0.77 18.79 -19.26
CA PRO A 200 -1.27 18.77 -20.64
C PRO A 200 -0.17 18.98 -21.67
N ASP A 201 0.90 19.69 -21.32
CA ASP A 201 2.02 19.96 -22.20
C ASP A 201 3.11 18.86 -22.17
N SER A 202 2.93 17.82 -21.34
CA SER A 202 3.88 16.72 -21.23
C SER A 202 3.58 15.67 -22.29
N SER A 203 4.59 15.31 -23.08
CA SER A 203 4.53 14.17 -24.02
C SER A 203 4.87 12.82 -23.34
N GLY A 204 5.27 12.83 -22.06
CA GLY A 204 5.70 11.63 -21.33
C GLY A 204 4.55 10.94 -20.61
N SER A 205 4.56 9.60 -20.64
CA SER A 205 3.63 8.77 -19.89
C SER A 205 3.98 8.76 -18.40
N ILE A 206 2.94 8.64 -17.54
CA ILE A 206 3.14 8.41 -16.09
C ILE A 206 3.98 7.16 -15.84
N HIS A 207 3.85 6.14 -16.69
CA HIS A 207 4.54 4.85 -16.55
C HIS A 207 6.03 4.91 -16.82
N SER A 208 6.51 5.96 -17.51
CA SER A 208 7.94 6.25 -17.70
C SER A 208 8.48 7.26 -16.70
N SER A 209 7.64 7.78 -15.81
CA SER A 209 8.04 8.76 -14.80
C SER A 209 8.76 8.08 -13.62
N GLN A 210 9.64 8.84 -12.95
CA GLN A 210 10.33 8.35 -11.76
C GLN A 210 9.36 8.04 -10.63
N TRP A 211 9.57 6.91 -9.94
CA TRP A 211 8.81 6.53 -8.76
C TRP A 211 9.01 7.54 -7.62
N PRO A 212 7.96 7.92 -6.88
CA PRO A 212 8.09 8.90 -5.82
C PRO A 212 8.86 8.35 -4.62
N GLU A 213 9.78 9.15 -4.09
CA GLU A 213 10.48 8.88 -2.85
C GLU A 213 9.75 9.55 -1.68
N TYR A 214 9.78 8.92 -0.51
CA TYR A 214 9.23 9.51 0.71
C TYR A 214 10.31 10.29 1.47
N ASP A 215 9.90 11.36 2.13
CA ASP A 215 10.76 12.15 3.01
C ASP A 215 10.65 11.64 4.45
N SER A 216 11.72 10.99 4.93
CA SER A 216 11.78 10.45 6.29
C SER A 216 11.67 11.52 7.37
N LYS A 217 12.17 12.75 7.10
CA LYS A 217 12.13 13.85 8.08
C LYS A 217 10.70 14.27 8.43
N ILE A 218 9.79 14.20 7.46
CA ILE A 218 8.38 14.50 7.71
C ILE A 218 7.75 13.44 8.62
N LEU A 219 8.22 12.19 8.52
CA LEU A 219 7.74 11.10 9.36
C LEU A 219 8.39 11.04 10.74
N GLU A 220 9.61 11.54 10.88
CA GLU A 220 10.35 11.57 12.17
C GLU A 220 9.74 12.51 13.19
N GLY A 221 9.03 13.57 12.75
CA GLY A 221 8.33 14.50 13.64
C GLY A 221 6.96 14.03 14.14
N GLU A 222 6.50 12.87 13.71
CA GLU A 222 5.19 12.36 14.04
C GLU A 222 5.20 11.58 15.35
N GLN A 223 4.40 12.03 16.31
CA GLN A 223 4.19 11.29 17.55
C GLN A 223 3.22 10.12 17.32
N VAL A 224 3.54 8.98 17.86
CA VAL A 224 2.67 7.79 17.85
C VAL A 224 1.75 7.84 19.05
N GLU A 225 0.45 7.84 18.84
CA GLU A 225 -0.53 7.73 19.90
C GLU A 225 -0.63 6.29 20.40
N ILE A 226 -0.22 6.05 21.65
CA ILE A 226 -0.33 4.74 22.30
C ILE A 226 -1.46 4.77 23.34
N PRO A 227 -2.54 4.01 23.14
CA PRO A 227 -3.53 3.77 24.18
C PRO A 227 -2.92 2.99 25.35
N ILE A 228 -3.06 3.55 26.56
CA ILE A 228 -2.60 2.96 27.79
C ILE A 228 -3.77 2.32 28.50
N GLN A 229 -3.71 1.02 28.66
CA GLN A 229 -4.70 0.25 29.42
C GLN A 229 -4.15 -0.16 30.78
N ILE A 230 -5.04 -0.15 31.75
CA ILE A 230 -4.79 -0.71 33.09
C ILE A 230 -5.91 -1.70 33.39
N ASN A 231 -5.53 -2.98 33.58
CA ASN A 231 -6.48 -4.08 33.73
C ASN A 231 -7.52 -4.13 32.58
N GLY A 232 -7.05 -3.96 31.32
CA GLY A 232 -7.89 -4.04 30.13
C GLY A 232 -8.78 -2.82 29.85
N LYS A 233 -8.73 -1.77 30.69
CA LYS A 233 -9.51 -0.52 30.49
C LYS A 233 -8.57 0.62 30.06
N THR A 234 -8.85 1.25 28.93
CA THR A 234 -8.08 2.42 28.45
C THR A 234 -8.24 3.57 29.45
N ARG A 235 -7.11 4.08 29.96
CA ARG A 235 -7.04 5.16 30.97
C ARG A 235 -6.47 6.45 30.41
N ALA A 236 -5.61 6.36 29.37
CA ALA A 236 -5.06 7.50 28.69
C ALA A 236 -4.65 7.10 27.26
N VAL A 237 -4.46 8.10 26.41
CA VAL A 237 -3.75 7.98 25.12
C VAL A 237 -2.57 8.92 25.21
N MET A 238 -1.37 8.42 24.95
CA MET A 238 -0.16 9.23 25.01
C MET A 238 0.49 9.29 23.63
N ALA A 239 0.81 10.51 23.22
CA ALA A 239 1.62 10.75 22.06
C ALA A 239 3.10 10.62 22.46
N VAL A 240 3.82 9.70 21.83
CA VAL A 240 5.24 9.40 22.09
C VAL A 240 6.01 9.40 20.77
N ASP A 241 7.32 9.63 20.88
CA ASP A 241 8.21 9.50 19.72
C ASP A 241 8.16 8.07 19.14
N PRO A 242 8.16 7.89 17.80
CA PRO A 242 8.16 6.57 17.17
C PRO A 242 9.27 5.63 17.65
N ALA A 243 10.45 6.17 17.98
CA ALA A 243 11.54 5.38 18.55
C ALA A 243 11.20 4.85 19.94
N VAL A 244 10.58 5.69 20.78
CA VAL A 244 10.07 5.31 22.10
C VAL A 244 8.93 4.30 21.97
N ALA A 245 8.04 4.49 21.01
CA ALA A 245 6.89 3.63 20.75
C ALA A 245 7.24 2.18 20.36
N GLN A 246 8.48 1.92 19.95
CA GLN A 246 8.99 0.59 19.63
C GLN A 246 9.56 -0.16 20.84
N SER A 247 9.89 0.54 21.92
CA SER A 247 10.55 -0.03 23.10
C SER A 247 9.60 -0.10 24.29
N GLN A 248 9.27 -1.32 24.75
CA GLN A 248 8.45 -1.50 25.95
C GLN A 248 8.99 -0.76 27.16
N SER A 249 10.33 -0.82 27.38
CA SER A 249 10.98 -0.20 28.54
C SER A 249 10.90 1.34 28.50
N GLU A 250 11.02 1.94 27.32
CA GLU A 250 10.92 3.38 27.17
C GLU A 250 9.50 3.88 27.29
N VAL A 251 8.53 3.18 26.69
CA VAL A 251 7.11 3.50 26.85
C VAL A 251 6.71 3.41 28.32
N VAL A 252 7.13 2.40 29.07
CA VAL A 252 6.83 2.27 30.51
C VAL A 252 7.44 3.44 31.31
N LYS A 253 8.65 3.90 31.01
CA LYS A 253 9.24 5.07 31.65
C LYS A 253 8.37 6.31 31.44
N VAL A 254 8.01 6.60 30.20
CA VAL A 254 7.17 7.75 29.87
C VAL A 254 5.78 7.68 30.55
N ILE A 255 5.22 6.48 30.69
CA ILE A 255 3.95 6.26 31.41
C ILE A 255 4.09 6.56 32.90
N MET A 256 5.20 6.12 33.53
CA MET A 256 5.43 6.35 34.97
C MET A 256 5.58 7.83 35.29
N ASP A 257 6.12 8.63 34.39
CA ASP A 257 6.27 10.09 34.52
C ASP A 257 4.97 10.85 34.28
N ASN A 258 3.93 10.18 33.72
CA ASN A 258 2.65 10.82 33.41
C ASN A 258 1.70 10.77 34.62
N ARG A 259 1.39 11.96 35.18
CA ARG A 259 0.51 12.11 36.36
C ARG A 259 -0.91 11.56 36.18
N GLN A 260 -1.43 11.53 34.95
CA GLN A 260 -2.78 11.00 34.71
C GLN A 260 -2.85 9.48 34.85
N VAL A 261 -1.76 8.78 34.56
CA VAL A 261 -1.70 7.33 34.57
C VAL A 261 -1.10 6.83 35.87
N SER A 262 -0.07 7.48 36.41
CA SER A 262 0.64 7.09 37.64
C SER A 262 -0.32 6.96 38.83
N LYS A 263 -1.34 7.82 38.94
CA LYS A 263 -2.38 7.72 40.00
C LYS A 263 -3.15 6.38 40.03
N TYR A 264 -3.23 5.67 38.90
CA TYR A 264 -3.88 4.36 38.84
C TYR A 264 -2.93 3.23 39.23
N LEU A 265 -1.63 3.51 39.26
CA LEU A 265 -0.55 2.58 39.60
C LEU A 265 -0.04 2.77 41.02
N GLU A 266 -0.39 3.89 41.69
CA GLU A 266 -0.02 4.17 43.07
C GLU A 266 -0.40 2.99 43.99
N ASN A 267 0.57 2.53 44.78
CA ASN A 267 0.44 1.38 45.71
C ASN A 267 0.03 0.04 45.06
N LYS A 268 0.25 -0.12 43.74
CA LYS A 268 -0.02 -1.36 43.02
C LYS A 268 1.25 -1.90 42.38
N LYS A 269 1.41 -3.21 42.39
CA LYS A 269 2.50 -3.89 41.70
C LYS A 269 2.05 -4.32 40.31
N ILE A 270 2.80 -3.92 39.29
CA ILE A 270 2.58 -4.42 37.92
C ILE A 270 2.97 -5.89 37.88
N VAL A 271 2.01 -6.75 37.56
CA VAL A 271 2.20 -8.21 37.52
C VAL A 271 2.55 -8.67 36.11
N LYS A 272 1.96 -8.02 35.09
CA LYS A 272 2.15 -8.39 33.70
C LYS A 272 2.03 -7.15 32.81
N ILE A 273 2.90 -7.05 31.83
CA ILE A 273 2.84 -6.02 30.78
C ILE A 273 2.54 -6.72 29.47
N ILE A 274 1.48 -6.28 28.77
CA ILE A 274 1.19 -6.67 27.40
C ILE A 274 1.51 -5.46 26.53
N PHE A 275 2.52 -5.56 25.68
CA PHE A 275 2.98 -4.49 24.83
C PHE A 275 2.96 -4.91 23.35
N VAL A 276 2.34 -4.10 22.53
CA VAL A 276 2.39 -4.23 21.06
C VAL A 276 2.95 -2.92 20.53
N ALA A 277 4.16 -2.98 19.98
CA ALA A 277 4.88 -1.81 19.48
C ALA A 277 4.01 -0.95 18.55
N ASN A 278 4.03 0.37 18.74
CA ASN A 278 3.26 1.37 18.00
C ASN A 278 1.73 1.21 18.08
N LYS A 279 1.20 0.39 18.97
CA LYS A 279 -0.26 0.12 19.02
C LYS A 279 -0.88 0.26 20.39
N ILE A 280 -0.37 -0.40 21.40
CA ILE A 280 -1.03 -0.45 22.72
C ILE A 280 -0.08 -0.96 23.79
N ILE A 281 -0.29 -0.48 25.01
CA ILE A 281 0.29 -1.07 26.20
C ILE A 281 -0.80 -1.30 27.26
N ASN A 282 -0.80 -2.48 27.90
CA ASN A 282 -1.67 -2.82 29.01
C ASN A 282 -0.83 -3.25 30.22
N LEU A 283 -1.08 -2.61 31.35
CA LEU A 283 -0.39 -2.78 32.62
C LEU A 283 -1.29 -3.48 33.63
#